data_a8208812182b47fc6af27ae47142124d
#
_entry.id   a8208812182b47fc6af27ae47142124d
#
_cell.length_a   1.000
_cell.length_b   1.000
_cell.length_c   1.000
_cell.angle_alpha   90.00
_cell.angle_beta   90.00
_cell.angle_gamma   90.00
#
_symmetry.space_group_name_H-M   'P 1'
#
loop_
_entity.id
_entity.type
_entity.pdbx_description
1 polymer ?
#
loop_
_entity_poly.entity_id
_entity_poly.type
_entity_poly.pdbx_seq_one_letter_code
_entity_poly.pdbx_strand_id
1 'polypeptide(L)'
;ELPSYAYICADVAMEAAIRAEQEIVAGHYKGLLHGMPIAVKDLCYTKGISTVGGLKVRQGYVPDFDATVVEKLQAAGAVLLGKLNLTEGALSAYNSDFDIPVNPWGTNLWAGVSSSGSGVATAAGLCFGSLGTDTGGSIRYPSMANGIVGLKPTYGRVSRYGVMELAGSLDHVGPMTRSVKDAAIIFEAIAGRD
;
A
#
# COMPACT_ATOMS: atom_id res chain seq x y z
N GLU A 1 -3.36 -4.77 19.80
CA GLU A 1 -2.74 -3.92 18.76
C GLU A 1 -2.68 -4.64 17.42
N LEU A 2 -2.72 -3.87 16.32
CA LEU A 2 -2.69 -4.40 14.95
C LEU A 2 -1.44 -3.85 14.26
N PRO A 3 -0.25 -4.48 14.34
CA PRO A 3 1.00 -3.95 13.80
C PRO A 3 1.03 -4.04 12.27
N SER A 4 0.10 -3.33 11.62
CA SER A 4 -0.05 -3.31 10.17
C SER A 4 0.90 -2.36 9.44
N TYR A 5 1.44 -1.35 10.14
CA TYR A 5 2.40 -0.38 9.58
C TYR A 5 3.84 -0.73 9.93
N ALA A 6 4.71 -0.76 8.94
CA ALA A 6 6.16 -0.81 9.10
C ALA A 6 6.73 0.58 9.41
N TYR A 7 6.10 1.63 8.85
CA TYR A 7 6.48 3.02 9.07
C TYR A 7 5.25 3.93 8.91
N ILE A 8 5.07 4.85 9.85
CA ILE A 8 4.00 5.86 9.83
C ILE A 8 4.61 7.21 9.42
N CYS A 9 4.07 7.83 8.36
CA CYS A 9 4.55 9.09 7.79
C CYS A 9 3.78 10.29 8.39
N ALA A 10 3.68 10.40 9.72
CA ALA A 10 2.76 11.35 10.37
C ALA A 10 2.91 12.80 9.89
N ASP A 11 4.12 13.33 9.89
CA ASP A 11 4.38 14.74 9.51
C ASP A 11 4.08 14.96 8.02
N VAL A 12 4.60 14.08 7.14
CA VAL A 12 4.37 14.15 5.69
C VAL A 12 2.88 14.02 5.36
N ALA A 13 2.18 13.12 6.04
CA ALA A 13 0.74 12.92 5.88
C ALA A 13 -0.06 14.16 6.31
N MET A 14 0.30 14.76 7.45
CA MET A 14 -0.36 15.97 7.95
C MET A 14 -0.14 17.14 7.00
N GLU A 15 1.08 17.37 6.53
CA GLU A 15 1.37 18.42 5.54
C GLU A 15 0.58 18.22 4.24
N ALA A 16 0.51 16.96 3.75
CA ALA A 16 -0.27 16.64 2.55
C ALA A 16 -1.78 16.86 2.77
N ALA A 17 -2.32 16.53 3.96
CA ALA A 17 -3.72 16.75 4.31
C ALA A 17 -4.07 18.23 4.36
N ILE A 18 -3.24 19.05 5.02
CA ILE A 18 -3.42 20.51 5.09
C ILE A 18 -3.40 21.13 3.68
N ARG A 19 -2.45 20.70 2.83
CA ARG A 19 -2.38 21.16 1.44
C ARG A 19 -3.63 20.77 0.65
N ALA A 20 -4.09 19.53 0.78
CA ALA A 20 -5.29 19.06 0.11
C ALA A 20 -6.55 19.85 0.55
N GLU A 21 -6.68 20.15 1.84
CA GLU A 21 -7.77 21.00 2.37
C GLU A 21 -7.72 22.39 1.71
N GLN A 22 -6.56 23.04 1.70
CA GLN A 22 -6.38 24.37 1.09
C GLN A 22 -6.72 24.35 -0.40
N GLU A 23 -6.26 23.36 -1.16
CA GLU A 23 -6.56 23.20 -2.58
C GLU A 23 -8.07 22.99 -2.82
N ILE A 24 -8.72 22.14 -2.03
CA ILE A 24 -10.18 21.88 -2.15
C ILE A 24 -10.98 23.15 -1.84
N VAL A 25 -10.65 23.86 -0.76
CA VAL A 25 -11.33 25.12 -0.38
C VAL A 25 -11.14 26.20 -1.45
N ALA A 26 -9.97 26.23 -2.10
CA ALA A 26 -9.69 27.15 -3.22
C ALA A 26 -10.36 26.73 -4.54
N GLY A 27 -11.08 25.60 -4.59
CA GLY A 27 -11.72 25.08 -5.80
C GLY A 27 -10.81 24.28 -6.72
N HIS A 28 -9.60 23.97 -6.31
CA HIS A 28 -8.61 23.18 -7.07
C HIS A 28 -8.77 21.66 -6.79
N TYR A 29 -9.97 21.14 -7.00
CA TYR A 29 -10.27 19.75 -6.72
C TYR A 29 -9.67 18.81 -7.78
N LYS A 30 -8.84 17.84 -7.35
CA LYS A 30 -8.11 16.89 -8.22
C LYS A 30 -8.89 15.61 -8.54
N GLY A 31 -10.00 15.35 -7.87
CA GLY A 31 -10.81 14.15 -8.08
C GLY A 31 -11.04 13.35 -6.80
N LEU A 32 -11.57 12.12 -6.95
CA LEU A 32 -12.08 11.32 -5.84
C LEU A 32 -11.03 10.86 -4.81
N LEU A 33 -9.76 10.90 -5.15
CA LEU A 33 -8.67 10.58 -4.21
C LEU A 33 -8.09 11.82 -3.51
N HIS A 34 -8.54 13.04 -3.85
CA HIS A 34 -8.01 14.25 -3.26
C HIS A 34 -8.30 14.34 -1.75
N GLY A 35 -7.25 14.35 -0.94
CA GLY A 35 -7.32 14.33 0.52
C GLY A 35 -7.59 12.93 1.12
N MET A 36 -7.70 11.88 0.31
CA MET A 36 -8.01 10.54 0.82
C MET A 36 -6.79 9.85 1.44
N PRO A 37 -6.90 9.37 2.69
CA PRO A 37 -5.82 8.65 3.38
C PRO A 37 -5.60 7.26 2.79
N ILE A 38 -4.45 7.07 2.15
CA ILE A 38 -4.01 5.83 1.50
C ILE A 38 -2.69 5.36 2.13
N ALA A 39 -2.45 4.06 2.15
CA ALA A 39 -1.16 3.51 2.54
C ALA A 39 -0.63 2.52 1.49
N VAL A 40 0.67 2.31 1.44
CA VAL A 40 1.28 1.42 0.44
C VAL A 40 2.11 0.33 1.11
N LYS A 41 2.09 -0.86 0.52
CA LYS A 41 2.97 -1.96 0.96
C LYS A 41 4.43 -1.50 0.95
N ASP A 42 5.20 -1.92 1.94
CA ASP A 42 6.60 -1.51 2.11
C ASP A 42 7.58 -2.11 1.09
N LEU A 43 7.08 -2.39 -0.11
CA LEU A 43 7.84 -2.65 -1.33
C LEU A 43 7.83 -1.47 -2.30
N CYS A 44 6.87 -0.55 -2.18
CA CYS A 44 6.77 0.63 -3.03
C CYS A 44 7.77 1.67 -2.54
N TYR A 45 8.79 1.97 -3.33
CA TYR A 45 9.77 3.00 -3.00
C TYR A 45 9.06 4.34 -2.86
N THR A 46 9.39 5.03 -1.78
CA THR A 46 8.81 6.33 -1.45
C THR A 46 9.94 7.26 -1.06
N LYS A 47 10.14 8.29 -1.84
CA LYS A 47 11.25 9.23 -1.68
C LYS A 47 11.33 9.80 -0.26
N GLY A 48 12.51 9.69 0.34
CA GLY A 48 12.76 10.19 1.70
C GLY A 48 12.14 9.37 2.82
N ILE A 49 11.45 8.26 2.51
CA ILE A 49 10.79 7.38 3.50
C ILE A 49 11.39 5.99 3.44
N SER A 50 11.73 5.44 4.62
CA SER A 50 12.31 4.10 4.71
C SER A 50 11.47 3.06 3.98
N THR A 51 12.12 2.20 3.18
CA THR A 51 11.48 1.11 2.45
C THR A 51 12.33 -0.15 2.60
N VAL A 52 11.90 -1.03 3.47
CA VAL A 52 12.69 -2.17 3.97
C VAL A 52 12.24 -3.49 3.33
N GLY A 53 10.96 -3.63 3.02
CA GLY A 53 10.42 -4.85 2.41
C GLY A 53 10.43 -6.07 3.33
N GLY A 54 10.39 -5.88 4.66
CA GLY A 54 10.50 -6.95 5.64
C GLY A 54 11.89 -7.61 5.69
N LEU A 55 12.91 -6.98 5.08
CA LEU A 55 14.29 -7.49 4.98
C LEU A 55 15.22 -6.75 5.95
N LYS A 56 15.76 -7.44 6.93
CA LYS A 56 16.69 -6.85 7.91
C LYS A 56 17.90 -6.19 7.23
N VAL A 57 18.41 -6.79 6.18
CA VAL A 57 19.56 -6.27 5.41
C VAL A 57 19.29 -4.89 4.80
N ARG A 58 18.03 -4.49 4.67
CA ARG A 58 17.61 -3.20 4.13
C ARG A 58 17.21 -2.18 5.21
N GLN A 59 17.37 -2.48 6.49
CA GLN A 59 17.11 -1.52 7.55
C GLN A 59 17.91 -0.23 7.31
N GLY A 60 17.22 0.92 7.39
CA GLY A 60 17.79 2.22 7.11
C GLY A 60 17.89 2.61 5.63
N TYR A 61 17.46 1.75 4.71
CA TYR A 61 17.40 2.13 3.30
C TYR A 61 16.28 3.13 3.05
N VAL A 62 16.64 4.29 2.51
CA VAL A 62 15.74 5.37 2.15
C VAL A 62 15.94 5.68 0.66
N PRO A 63 14.95 5.43 -0.19
CA PRO A 63 15.05 5.74 -1.62
C PRO A 63 15.05 7.26 -1.86
N ASP A 64 15.71 7.68 -2.94
CA ASP A 64 15.78 9.07 -3.40
C ASP A 64 14.75 9.39 -4.50
N PHE A 65 13.89 8.41 -4.84
CA PHE A 65 12.81 8.53 -5.82
C PHE A 65 11.55 7.80 -5.35
N ASP A 66 10.42 8.16 -5.95
CA ASP A 66 9.14 7.49 -5.75
C ASP A 66 8.91 6.40 -6.79
N ALA A 67 8.21 5.33 -6.41
CA ALA A 67 7.63 4.39 -7.37
C ALA A 67 6.54 5.11 -8.19
N THR A 68 6.39 4.76 -9.47
CA THR A 68 5.34 5.34 -10.34
C THR A 68 3.94 5.31 -9.70
N VAL A 69 3.60 4.23 -8.99
CA VAL A 69 2.30 4.13 -8.32
C VAL A 69 2.16 5.12 -7.16
N VAL A 70 3.26 5.48 -6.50
CA VAL A 70 3.29 6.48 -5.43
C VAL A 70 3.14 7.87 -6.03
N GLU A 71 3.88 8.18 -7.09
CA GLU A 71 3.77 9.46 -7.82
C GLU A 71 2.34 9.68 -8.32
N LYS A 72 1.71 8.66 -8.91
CA LYS A 72 0.33 8.73 -9.41
C LYS A 72 -0.70 8.97 -8.30
N LEU A 73 -0.56 8.31 -7.15
CA LEU A 73 -1.41 8.57 -5.99
C LEU A 73 -1.24 9.99 -5.46
N GLN A 74 -0.02 10.48 -5.35
CA GLN A 74 0.27 11.86 -4.92
C GLN A 74 -0.28 12.89 -5.93
N ALA A 75 -0.13 12.65 -7.23
CA ALA A 75 -0.68 13.49 -8.29
C ALA A 75 -2.22 13.56 -8.23
N ALA A 76 -2.88 12.44 -7.87
CA ALA A 76 -4.33 12.40 -7.62
C ALA A 76 -4.73 13.10 -6.30
N GLY A 77 -3.77 13.59 -5.52
CA GLY A 77 -3.99 14.30 -4.26
C GLY A 77 -4.23 13.38 -3.05
N ALA A 78 -3.92 12.09 -3.16
CA ALA A 78 -4.03 11.17 -2.02
C ALA A 78 -3.01 11.52 -0.93
N VAL A 79 -3.41 11.30 0.33
CA VAL A 79 -2.57 11.49 1.51
C VAL A 79 -1.93 10.16 1.89
N LEU A 80 -0.61 10.05 1.72
CA LEU A 80 0.13 8.84 2.08
C LEU A 80 0.35 8.78 3.59
N LEU A 81 -0.31 7.81 4.26
CA LEU A 81 -0.21 7.62 5.71
C LEU A 81 1.06 6.89 6.15
N GLY A 82 1.59 6.01 5.30
CA GLY A 82 2.75 5.19 5.65
C GLY A 82 2.96 3.96 4.79
N LYS A 83 3.90 3.15 5.26
CA LYS A 83 4.36 1.90 4.66
C LYS A 83 3.80 0.73 5.45
N LEU A 84 3.24 -0.26 4.76
CA LEU A 84 2.53 -1.38 5.37
C LEU A 84 3.39 -2.64 5.42
N ASN A 85 3.34 -3.32 6.56
CA ASN A 85 4.06 -4.55 6.84
C ASN A 85 3.73 -5.68 5.85
N LEU A 86 4.70 -6.57 5.69
CA LEU A 86 4.61 -7.71 4.80
C LEU A 86 5.52 -8.85 5.28
N THR A 87 5.39 -10.01 4.68
CA THR A 87 6.36 -11.10 4.82
C THR A 87 7.71 -10.74 4.21
N GLU A 88 8.77 -11.36 4.68
CA GLU A 88 10.16 -11.08 4.25
C GLU A 88 10.31 -11.13 2.72
N GLY A 89 10.69 -10.01 2.09
CA GLY A 89 10.87 -9.91 0.64
C GLY A 89 9.65 -10.32 -0.19
N ALA A 90 8.43 -10.23 0.37
CA ALA A 90 7.18 -10.72 -0.23
C ALA A 90 7.10 -12.26 -0.40
N LEU A 91 7.95 -13.04 0.23
CA LEU A 91 7.88 -14.50 0.31
C LEU A 91 6.79 -14.94 1.33
N SER A 92 6.81 -16.19 1.78
CA SER A 92 5.74 -16.74 2.62
C SER A 92 5.94 -16.54 4.12
N ALA A 93 7.20 -16.35 4.57
CA ALA A 93 7.55 -16.25 5.98
C ALA A 93 7.81 -14.80 6.41
N TYR A 94 7.61 -14.53 7.70
CA TYR A 94 8.01 -13.27 8.30
C TYR A 94 9.45 -13.38 8.83
N ASN A 95 10.18 -12.29 8.76
CA ASN A 95 11.44 -12.14 9.50
C ASN A 95 11.11 -11.79 10.95
N SER A 96 11.73 -12.48 11.90
CA SER A 96 11.46 -12.33 13.34
C SER A 96 11.83 -10.96 13.93
N ASP A 97 12.56 -10.15 13.19
CA ASP A 97 12.93 -8.79 13.61
C ASP A 97 11.83 -7.75 13.33
N PHE A 98 10.74 -8.16 12.68
CA PHE A 98 9.61 -7.28 12.34
C PHE A 98 8.31 -7.79 12.95
N ASP A 99 7.44 -6.86 13.30
CA ASP A 99 6.11 -7.17 13.81
C ASP A 99 5.24 -7.87 12.76
N ILE A 100 4.48 -8.86 13.20
CA ILE A 100 3.57 -9.63 12.34
C ILE A 100 2.17 -9.02 12.42
N PRO A 101 1.58 -8.59 11.28
CA PRO A 101 0.21 -8.11 11.26
C PRO A 101 -0.79 -9.14 11.79
N VAL A 102 -1.68 -8.69 12.68
CA VAL A 102 -2.70 -9.52 13.31
C VAL A 102 -4.05 -9.28 12.62
N ASN A 103 -4.75 -10.35 12.29
CA ASN A 103 -6.05 -10.26 11.64
C ASN A 103 -7.07 -9.54 12.58
N PRO A 104 -7.75 -8.46 12.13
CA PRO A 104 -8.65 -7.68 12.99
C PRO A 104 -9.90 -8.44 13.42
N TRP A 105 -10.24 -9.54 12.75
CA TRP A 105 -11.40 -10.37 13.10
C TRP A 105 -11.11 -11.42 14.19
N GLY A 106 -9.83 -11.68 14.47
CA GLY A 106 -9.43 -12.59 15.52
C GLY A 106 -7.94 -12.89 15.52
N THR A 107 -7.33 -12.93 16.69
CA THR A 107 -5.88 -13.13 16.87
C THR A 107 -5.40 -14.52 16.46
N ASN A 108 -6.30 -15.49 16.34
CA ASN A 108 -6.04 -16.85 15.87
C ASN A 108 -6.31 -17.03 14.37
N LEU A 109 -6.72 -15.97 13.68
CA LEU A 109 -6.98 -16.00 12.24
C LEU A 109 -5.75 -15.58 11.46
N TRP A 110 -5.55 -16.21 10.32
CA TRP A 110 -4.49 -15.86 9.40
C TRP A 110 -4.75 -14.48 8.75
N ALA A 111 -3.75 -13.61 8.72
CA ALA A 111 -3.85 -12.29 8.11
C ALA A 111 -3.60 -12.30 6.58
N GLY A 112 -3.29 -13.47 6.02
CA GLY A 112 -2.87 -13.58 4.62
C GLY A 112 -1.42 -13.18 4.39
N VAL A 113 -0.88 -13.59 3.26
CA VAL A 113 0.48 -13.23 2.79
C VAL A 113 0.44 -12.86 1.30
N SER A 114 1.38 -12.06 0.83
CA SER A 114 2.45 -11.34 1.55
C SER A 114 2.04 -9.92 1.95
N SER A 115 0.96 -9.32 1.40
CA SER A 115 0.47 -7.97 1.69
C SER A 115 -0.42 -7.94 2.94
N SER A 116 0.03 -8.61 4.02
CA SER A 116 -0.76 -8.78 5.25
C SER A 116 -1.07 -7.45 5.93
N GLY A 117 -0.09 -6.56 6.07
CA GLY A 117 -0.31 -5.22 6.62
C GLY A 117 -1.32 -4.41 5.81
N SER A 118 -1.29 -4.53 4.47
CA SER A 118 -2.29 -3.88 3.59
C SER A 118 -3.70 -4.42 3.86
N GLY A 119 -3.84 -5.74 3.99
CA GLY A 119 -5.11 -6.39 4.33
C GLY A 119 -5.66 -5.94 5.67
N VAL A 120 -4.82 -6.02 6.71
CA VAL A 120 -5.18 -5.66 8.09
C VAL A 120 -5.52 -4.18 8.22
N ALA A 121 -4.67 -3.28 7.72
CA ALA A 121 -4.90 -1.83 7.81
C ALA A 121 -6.21 -1.41 7.12
N THR A 122 -6.49 -1.97 5.95
CA THR A 122 -7.71 -1.67 5.19
C THR A 122 -8.96 -2.22 5.89
N ALA A 123 -8.92 -3.46 6.37
CA ALA A 123 -10.04 -4.08 7.09
C ALA A 123 -10.36 -3.36 8.41
N ALA A 124 -9.32 -2.98 9.15
CA ALA A 124 -9.46 -2.26 10.42
C ALA A 124 -9.81 -0.77 10.27
N GLY A 125 -9.90 -0.24 9.05
CA GLY A 125 -10.20 1.19 8.83
C GLY A 125 -9.07 2.14 9.17
N LEU A 126 -7.82 1.64 9.23
CA LEU A 126 -6.62 2.45 9.49
C LEU A 126 -6.13 3.23 8.24
N CYS A 127 -6.73 2.94 7.10
CA CYS A 127 -6.67 3.71 5.85
C CYS A 127 -7.95 3.45 5.05
N PHE A 128 -8.25 4.31 4.09
CA PHE A 128 -9.42 4.12 3.20
C PHE A 128 -9.18 3.02 2.16
N GLY A 129 -7.97 2.89 1.72
CA GLY A 129 -7.50 1.83 0.84
C GLY A 129 -5.99 1.73 0.89
N SER A 130 -5.47 0.64 0.37
CA SER A 130 -4.03 0.40 0.33
C SER A 130 -3.59 -0.20 -1.00
N LEU A 131 -2.29 -0.13 -1.30
CA LEU A 131 -1.68 -0.91 -2.35
C LEU A 131 -1.01 -2.16 -1.78
N GLY A 132 -1.21 -3.26 -2.47
CA GLY A 132 -0.49 -4.50 -2.30
C GLY A 132 0.24 -4.92 -3.57
N THR A 133 1.02 -6.01 -3.49
CA THR A 133 1.61 -6.68 -4.64
C THR A 133 1.15 -8.13 -4.71
N ASP A 134 1.09 -8.70 -5.90
CA ASP A 134 0.63 -10.08 -6.13
C ASP A 134 1.51 -10.74 -7.19
N THR A 135 2.22 -11.76 -6.77
CA THR A 135 3.03 -12.64 -7.63
C THR A 135 2.33 -13.99 -7.77
N GLY A 136 1.93 -14.59 -6.65
CA GLY A 136 1.22 -15.87 -6.59
C GLY A 136 -0.07 -15.83 -5.75
N GLY A 137 -0.61 -14.62 -5.43
CA GLY A 137 -1.81 -14.46 -4.60
C GLY A 137 -1.69 -13.38 -3.53
N SER A 138 -0.58 -12.61 -3.50
CA SER A 138 -0.25 -11.74 -2.37
C SER A 138 -1.09 -10.45 -2.23
N ILE A 139 -2.02 -10.15 -3.13
CA ILE A 139 -3.16 -9.24 -2.94
C ILE A 139 -4.39 -10.06 -2.53
N ARG A 140 -4.67 -11.14 -3.27
CA ARG A 140 -5.90 -11.92 -3.17
C ARG A 140 -6.02 -12.68 -1.85
N TYR A 141 -4.94 -13.33 -1.39
CA TYR A 141 -4.94 -14.05 -0.10
C TYR A 141 -5.20 -13.14 1.11
N PRO A 142 -4.46 -12.03 1.31
CA PRO A 142 -4.76 -11.16 2.45
C PRO A 142 -6.11 -10.45 2.31
N SER A 143 -6.59 -10.17 1.09
CA SER A 143 -7.93 -9.63 0.91
C SER A 143 -9.01 -10.62 1.33
N MET A 144 -8.89 -11.90 0.93
CA MET A 144 -9.79 -12.97 1.36
C MET A 144 -9.74 -13.16 2.89
N ALA A 145 -8.54 -13.23 3.46
CA ALA A 145 -8.36 -13.49 4.89
C ALA A 145 -8.91 -12.37 5.79
N ASN A 146 -8.93 -11.14 5.30
CA ASN A 146 -9.39 -9.97 6.05
C ASN A 146 -10.80 -9.49 5.62
N GLY A 147 -11.48 -10.17 4.69
CA GLY A 147 -12.84 -9.85 4.27
C GLY A 147 -12.95 -8.52 3.51
N ILE A 148 -11.98 -8.21 2.67
CA ILE A 148 -11.91 -7.00 1.85
C ILE A 148 -11.83 -7.32 0.35
N VAL A 149 -11.93 -6.29 -0.48
CA VAL A 149 -11.76 -6.39 -1.94
C VAL A 149 -10.28 -6.24 -2.29
N GLY A 150 -9.74 -7.20 -3.05
CA GLY A 150 -8.38 -7.11 -3.61
C GLY A 150 -8.41 -7.28 -5.11
N LEU A 151 -7.93 -6.29 -5.85
CA LEU A 151 -7.84 -6.33 -7.31
C LEU A 151 -6.41 -6.61 -7.75
N LYS A 152 -6.17 -7.82 -8.30
CA LYS A 152 -4.96 -8.09 -9.07
C LYS A 152 -5.26 -7.77 -10.55
N PRO A 153 -4.73 -6.69 -11.10
CA PRO A 153 -5.01 -6.30 -12.49
C PRO A 153 -4.37 -7.27 -13.49
N THR A 154 -4.65 -7.05 -14.76
CA THR A 154 -3.91 -7.70 -15.86
C THR A 154 -2.45 -7.25 -15.84
N TYR A 155 -1.53 -8.16 -16.13
CA TYR A 155 -0.10 -7.89 -16.19
C TYR A 155 0.21 -6.69 -17.11
N GLY A 156 1.06 -5.78 -16.63
CA GLY A 156 1.45 -4.57 -17.36
C GLY A 156 0.43 -3.42 -17.35
N ARG A 157 -0.73 -3.57 -16.68
CA ARG A 157 -1.71 -2.45 -16.56
C ARG A 157 -1.32 -1.42 -15.52
N VAL A 158 -0.54 -1.81 -14.52
CA VAL A 158 0.00 -0.93 -13.48
C VAL A 158 1.51 -1.03 -13.51
N SER A 159 2.20 0.10 -13.44
CA SER A 159 3.64 0.16 -13.40
C SER A 159 4.21 -0.57 -12.18
N ARG A 160 5.35 -1.20 -12.38
CA ARG A 160 6.17 -1.82 -11.34
C ARG A 160 7.48 -1.08 -11.10
N TYR A 161 7.70 0.03 -11.83
CA TYR A 161 8.89 0.84 -11.61
C TYR A 161 8.94 1.38 -10.18
N GLY A 162 10.07 1.20 -9.52
CA GLY A 162 10.24 1.58 -8.12
C GLY A 162 9.52 0.67 -7.12
N VAL A 163 9.04 -0.50 -7.54
CA VAL A 163 8.51 -1.52 -6.64
C VAL A 163 9.51 -2.66 -6.54
N MET A 164 9.88 -3.05 -5.31
CA MET A 164 10.82 -4.15 -5.09
C MET A 164 10.29 -5.43 -5.74
N GLU A 165 11.10 -5.99 -6.63
CA GLU A 165 10.76 -7.18 -7.40
C GLU A 165 10.86 -8.45 -6.57
N LEU A 166 9.90 -9.35 -6.73
CA LEU A 166 9.98 -10.74 -6.31
C LEU A 166 10.15 -11.66 -7.52
N ALA A 167 9.33 -11.50 -8.55
CA ALA A 167 9.42 -12.24 -9.81
C ALA A 167 8.88 -11.37 -10.95
N GLY A 168 9.78 -10.76 -11.72
CA GLY A 168 9.46 -9.72 -12.71
C GLY A 168 8.44 -10.11 -13.78
N SER A 169 8.29 -11.40 -14.11
CA SER A 169 7.29 -11.88 -15.07
C SER A 169 5.91 -12.14 -14.45
N LEU A 170 5.80 -12.10 -13.11
CA LEU A 170 4.58 -12.46 -12.38
C LEU A 170 4.07 -11.34 -11.47
N ASP A 171 4.92 -10.37 -11.12
CA ASP A 171 4.57 -9.33 -10.16
C ASP A 171 3.52 -8.37 -10.70
N HIS A 172 2.57 -8.04 -9.84
CA HIS A 172 1.51 -7.07 -10.07
C HIS A 172 1.43 -6.12 -8.88
N VAL A 173 1.00 -4.89 -9.12
CA VAL A 173 0.59 -3.94 -8.07
C VAL A 173 -0.90 -3.69 -8.22
N GLY A 174 -1.62 -3.62 -7.11
CA GLY A 174 -3.05 -3.36 -7.17
C GLY A 174 -3.66 -2.94 -5.84
N PRO A 175 -4.88 -2.39 -5.91
CA PRO A 175 -5.59 -1.86 -4.75
C PRO A 175 -6.21 -2.96 -3.89
N MET A 176 -6.25 -2.67 -2.58
CA MET A 176 -6.94 -3.42 -1.54
C MET A 176 -7.84 -2.44 -0.79
N THR A 177 -9.16 -2.69 -0.79
CA THR A 177 -10.18 -1.73 -0.35
C THR A 177 -11.37 -2.43 0.30
N ARG A 178 -12.25 -1.68 0.98
CA ARG A 178 -13.47 -2.24 1.56
C ARG A 178 -14.65 -2.35 0.56
N SER A 179 -14.56 -1.67 -0.58
CA SER A 179 -15.61 -1.77 -1.62
C SER A 179 -15.00 -1.91 -3.03
N VAL A 180 -15.77 -2.50 -3.94
CA VAL A 180 -15.38 -2.63 -5.36
C VAL A 180 -15.24 -1.25 -6.01
N LYS A 181 -16.09 -0.29 -5.61
CA LYS A 181 -16.04 1.08 -6.13
C LYS A 181 -14.72 1.76 -5.78
N ASP A 182 -14.26 1.64 -4.55
CA ASP A 182 -12.99 2.22 -4.11
C ASP A 182 -11.81 1.56 -4.81
N ALA A 183 -11.89 0.22 -5.04
CA ALA A 183 -10.87 -0.48 -5.82
C ALA A 183 -10.78 0.06 -7.25
N ALA A 184 -11.91 0.34 -7.89
CA ALA A 184 -11.95 0.91 -9.23
C ALA A 184 -11.34 2.33 -9.26
N ILE A 185 -11.67 3.17 -8.29
CA ILE A 185 -11.15 4.55 -8.18
C ILE A 185 -9.62 4.55 -8.01
N ILE A 186 -9.09 3.73 -7.09
CA ILE A 186 -7.65 3.63 -6.87
C ILE A 186 -6.97 3.02 -8.10
N PHE A 187 -7.57 1.99 -8.69
CA PHE A 187 -7.03 1.37 -9.90
C PHE A 187 -6.95 2.34 -11.08
N GLU A 188 -7.98 3.14 -11.31
CA GLU A 188 -7.98 4.19 -12.34
C GLU A 188 -6.81 5.16 -12.15
N ALA A 189 -6.54 5.58 -10.92
CA ALA A 189 -5.46 6.51 -10.63
C ALA A 189 -4.07 5.92 -10.90
N ILE A 190 -3.84 4.62 -10.58
CA ILE A 190 -2.51 3.99 -10.70
C ILE A 190 -2.26 3.29 -12.03
N ALA A 191 -3.31 3.04 -12.82
CA ALA A 191 -3.21 2.37 -14.12
C ALA A 191 -2.56 3.25 -15.19
N GLY A 192 -2.14 2.61 -16.30
CA GLY A 192 -1.57 3.28 -17.46
C GLY A 192 -0.05 3.09 -17.59
N ARG A 193 0.53 3.77 -18.57
CA ARG A 193 1.97 3.71 -18.88
C ARG A 193 2.79 4.55 -17.88
N ASP A 194 4.07 4.19 -17.78
CA ASP A 194 5.12 5.01 -17.18
C ASP A 194 5.43 6.22 -18.06
#